data_77b9b914efb8c2b02f0ac4b9beaf82a3
#
_entry.id   77b9b914efb8c2b02f0ac4b9beaf82a3
#
_cell.length_a   1.000
_cell.length_b   1.000
_cell.length_c   1.000
_cell.angle_alpha   90.00
_cell.angle_beta   90.00
_cell.angle_gamma   90.00
#
_symmetry.space_group_name_H-M   'P 1'
#
loop_
_entity.id
_entity.type
_entity.pdbx_description
1 polymer ?
#
loop_
_entity_poly.entity_id
_entity_poly.type
_entity_poly.pdbx_seq_one_letter_code
_entity_poly.pdbx_strand_id
1 'polypeptide(L)'
;MSEITRMVVVLSLIAGVCSAALTSANYLLDPYVNKQTDYFVRGPALERLFGTPAEEVLGNKVVITDELGDVPVFFVKENDEVSRLAVEAIGRGGYGGDLVIMIGIDLVNDRLTGMETVSHSETPGLGARIEEPGFRRQW
;
A
#
# COMPACT_ATOMS: atom_id res chain seq x y z
N MET A 1 3.92 3.40 50.73
CA MET A 1 4.16 2.74 49.40
C MET A 1 5.64 2.42 49.36
N SER A 2 6.00 1.19 49.01
CA SER A 2 7.41 0.84 48.83
C SER A 2 7.98 1.61 47.59
N GLU A 3 9.28 1.89 47.59
CA GLU A 3 9.96 2.53 46.47
C GLU A 3 9.68 1.80 45.16
N ILE A 4 9.67 0.47 45.20
CA ILE A 4 9.38 -0.39 44.06
C ILE A 4 7.95 -0.13 43.51
N THR A 5 6.94 -0.05 44.40
CA THR A 5 5.55 0.22 43.98
C THR A 5 5.43 1.60 43.31
N ARG A 6 6.13 2.59 43.83
CA ARG A 6 6.15 3.94 43.24
C ARG A 6 6.78 3.93 41.88
N MET A 7 7.89 3.23 41.69
CA MET A 7 8.57 3.10 40.40
C MET A 7 7.66 2.41 39.35
N VAL A 8 7.03 1.29 39.73
CA VAL A 8 6.12 0.56 38.86
C VAL A 8 4.94 1.44 38.44
N VAL A 9 4.31 2.13 39.38
CA VAL A 9 3.18 3.02 39.06
C VAL A 9 3.59 4.15 38.10
N VAL A 10 4.72 4.81 38.36
CA VAL A 10 5.20 5.90 37.48
C VAL A 10 5.52 5.39 36.08
N LEU A 11 6.23 4.26 35.97
CA LEU A 11 6.55 3.67 34.66
C LEU A 11 5.30 3.24 33.91
N SER A 12 4.34 2.60 34.57
CA SER A 12 3.07 2.20 33.94
C SER A 12 2.27 3.41 33.45
N LEU A 13 2.26 4.49 34.24
CA LEU A 13 1.57 5.71 33.86
C LEU A 13 2.21 6.38 32.62
N ILE A 14 3.54 6.48 32.62
CA ILE A 14 4.27 7.04 31.46
C ILE A 14 4.03 6.17 30.22
N ALA A 15 4.17 4.84 30.35
CA ALA A 15 3.93 3.93 29.23
C ALA A 15 2.50 4.03 28.70
N GLY A 16 1.50 4.11 29.60
CA GLY A 16 0.10 4.29 29.22
C GLY A 16 -0.17 5.60 28.48
N VAL A 17 0.38 6.71 28.98
CA VAL A 17 0.24 8.02 28.31
C VAL A 17 0.91 8.01 26.93
N CYS A 18 2.13 7.49 26.82
CA CYS A 18 2.84 7.41 25.55
C CYS A 18 2.10 6.51 24.54
N SER A 19 1.61 5.36 24.97
CA SER A 19 0.83 4.45 24.11
C SER A 19 -0.47 5.09 23.64
N ALA A 20 -1.19 5.75 24.52
CA ALA A 20 -2.42 6.45 24.19
C ALA A 20 -2.15 7.60 23.18
N ALA A 21 -1.09 8.37 23.38
CA ALA A 21 -0.69 9.45 22.48
C ALA A 21 -0.32 8.93 21.09
N LEU A 22 0.49 7.85 21.01
CA LEU A 22 0.88 7.25 19.73
C LEU A 22 -0.31 6.66 18.99
N THR A 23 -1.18 5.92 19.68
CA THR A 23 -2.38 5.33 19.08
C THR A 23 -3.33 6.41 18.55
N SER A 24 -3.55 7.47 19.34
CA SER A 24 -4.38 8.59 18.91
C SER A 24 -3.80 9.33 17.71
N ALA A 25 -2.50 9.60 17.74
CA ALA A 25 -1.81 10.24 16.61
C ALA A 25 -1.90 9.38 15.34
N ASN A 26 -1.66 8.06 15.43
CA ASN A 26 -1.79 7.16 14.30
C ASN A 26 -3.20 7.17 13.72
N TYR A 27 -4.23 7.04 14.57
CA TYR A 27 -5.62 7.05 14.15
C TYR A 27 -6.04 8.35 13.43
N LEU A 28 -5.58 9.50 13.94
CA LEU A 28 -5.89 10.80 13.36
C LEU A 28 -5.13 11.07 12.04
N LEU A 29 -3.91 10.54 11.92
CA LEU A 29 -3.05 10.77 10.75
C LEU A 29 -3.26 9.74 9.64
N ASP A 30 -3.81 8.56 9.95
CA ASP A 30 -4.00 7.46 9.01
C ASP A 30 -4.72 7.88 7.71
N PRO A 31 -5.87 8.59 7.73
CA PRO A 31 -6.54 9.03 6.52
C PRO A 31 -5.69 10.01 5.70
N TYR A 32 -4.87 10.82 6.36
CA TYR A 32 -3.98 11.75 5.68
C TYR A 32 -2.80 11.02 5.03
N VAL A 33 -2.19 10.08 5.74
CA VAL A 33 -1.10 9.24 5.24
C VAL A 33 -1.57 8.41 4.04
N ASN A 34 -2.73 7.77 4.13
CA ASN A 34 -3.30 7.00 3.03
C ASN A 34 -3.54 7.86 1.78
N LYS A 35 -4.06 9.06 1.94
CA LYS A 35 -4.25 10.00 0.83
C LYS A 35 -2.93 10.41 0.18
N GLN A 36 -1.89 10.65 0.98
CA GLN A 36 -0.55 10.98 0.47
C GLN A 36 0.06 9.78 -0.28
N THR A 37 -0.11 8.58 0.26
CA THR A 37 0.34 7.33 -0.40
C THR A 37 -0.39 7.11 -1.72
N ASP A 38 -1.70 7.34 -1.77
CA ASP A 38 -2.47 7.25 -3.00
C ASP A 38 -1.93 8.22 -4.06
N TYR A 39 -1.63 9.46 -3.67
CA TYR A 39 -1.19 10.48 -4.62
C TYR A 39 0.26 10.31 -5.08
N PHE A 40 1.20 10.06 -4.16
CA PHE A 40 2.64 10.06 -4.46
C PHE A 40 3.22 8.69 -4.81
N VAL A 41 2.57 7.61 -4.41
CA VAL A 41 3.09 6.25 -4.61
C VAL A 41 2.20 5.49 -5.60
N ARG A 42 0.91 5.37 -5.29
CA ARG A 42 -0.03 4.61 -6.13
C ARG A 42 -0.35 5.30 -7.45
N GLY A 43 -0.51 6.61 -7.44
CA GLY A 43 -0.83 7.40 -8.62
C GLY A 43 0.15 7.17 -9.76
N PRO A 44 1.47 7.39 -9.59
CA PRO A 44 2.47 7.14 -10.62
C PRO A 44 2.52 5.68 -11.10
N ALA A 45 2.23 4.71 -10.23
CA ALA A 45 2.15 3.30 -10.61
C ALA A 45 0.93 3.03 -11.52
N LEU A 46 -0.23 3.59 -11.17
CA LEU A 46 -1.46 3.49 -11.96
C LEU A 46 -1.31 4.16 -13.34
N GLU A 47 -0.66 5.34 -13.41
CA GLU A 47 -0.37 6.00 -14.67
C GLU A 47 0.50 5.13 -15.59
N ARG A 48 1.51 4.47 -15.04
CA ARG A 48 2.36 3.56 -15.82
C ARG A 48 1.62 2.31 -16.29
N LEU A 49 0.72 1.77 -15.47
CA LEU A 49 -0.07 0.57 -15.80
C LEU A 49 -1.14 0.84 -16.86
N PHE A 50 -1.79 2.00 -16.78
CA PHE A 50 -2.98 2.26 -17.60
C PHE A 50 -2.79 3.34 -18.67
N GLY A 51 -1.74 4.17 -18.55
CA GLY A 51 -1.58 5.33 -19.43
C GLY A 51 -2.65 6.40 -19.23
N THR A 52 -3.40 6.33 -18.13
CA THR A 52 -4.50 7.24 -17.76
C THR A 52 -4.04 8.12 -16.60
N PRO A 53 -4.41 9.42 -16.54
CA PRO A 53 -4.04 10.27 -15.42
C PRO A 53 -4.44 9.68 -14.06
N ALA A 54 -3.52 9.74 -13.08
CA ALA A 54 -3.73 9.15 -11.75
C ALA A 54 -5.01 9.61 -11.07
N GLU A 55 -5.37 10.88 -11.23
CA GLU A 55 -6.54 11.48 -10.56
C GLU A 55 -7.85 10.79 -10.98
N GLU A 56 -7.96 10.39 -12.25
CA GLU A 56 -9.13 9.68 -12.77
C GLU A 56 -9.24 8.27 -12.17
N VAL A 57 -8.11 7.57 -12.06
CA VAL A 57 -8.07 6.19 -11.54
C VAL A 57 -8.24 6.19 -10.02
N LEU A 58 -7.59 7.11 -9.31
CA LEU A 58 -7.69 7.24 -7.86
C LEU A 58 -9.11 7.60 -7.40
N GLY A 59 -9.87 8.33 -8.23
CA GLY A 59 -11.28 8.61 -7.97
C GLY A 59 -12.19 7.37 -7.99
N ASN A 60 -11.75 6.31 -8.65
CA ASN A 60 -12.46 5.05 -8.79
C ASN A 60 -11.83 3.93 -7.93
N LYS A 61 -11.64 4.21 -6.64
CA LYS A 61 -11.06 3.26 -5.68
C LYS A 61 -12.16 2.55 -4.89
N VAL A 62 -12.04 1.24 -4.77
CA VAL A 62 -12.83 0.39 -3.86
C VAL A 62 -11.87 -0.39 -2.98
N VAL A 63 -12.18 -0.49 -1.70
CA VAL A 63 -11.43 -1.33 -0.77
C VAL A 63 -12.21 -2.62 -0.54
N ILE A 64 -11.60 -3.74 -0.84
CA ILE A 64 -12.15 -5.06 -0.58
C ILE A 64 -11.50 -5.58 0.69
N THR A 65 -12.30 -5.85 1.72
CA THR A 65 -11.81 -6.46 2.96
C THR A 65 -11.87 -7.97 2.85
N ASP A 66 -10.72 -8.62 2.97
CA ASP A 66 -10.57 -10.07 2.95
C ASP A 66 -9.96 -10.54 4.29
N GLU A 67 -9.85 -11.86 4.48
CA GLU A 67 -9.21 -12.49 5.64
C GLU A 67 -7.76 -12.04 5.85
N LEU A 68 -7.10 -11.57 4.81
CA LEU A 68 -5.71 -11.09 4.80
C LEU A 68 -5.59 -9.57 5.06
N GLY A 69 -6.71 -8.83 5.07
CA GLY A 69 -6.77 -7.39 5.31
C GLY A 69 -7.50 -6.62 4.21
N ASP A 70 -7.32 -5.31 4.23
CA ASP A 70 -7.93 -4.41 3.27
C ASP A 70 -7.08 -4.33 1.99
N VAL A 71 -7.68 -4.69 0.87
CA VAL A 71 -7.06 -4.68 -0.46
C VAL A 71 -7.65 -3.53 -1.28
N PRO A 72 -6.88 -2.50 -1.61
CA PRO A 72 -7.34 -1.45 -2.51
C PRO A 72 -7.37 -1.95 -3.94
N VAL A 73 -8.51 -1.75 -4.59
CA VAL A 73 -8.74 -2.04 -6.01
C VAL A 73 -9.06 -0.73 -6.72
N PHE A 74 -8.30 -0.45 -7.76
CA PHE A 74 -8.48 0.73 -8.61
C PHE A 74 -9.00 0.27 -9.96
N PHE A 75 -9.89 1.05 -10.59
CA PHE A 75 -10.44 0.64 -11.88
C PHE A 75 -10.67 1.83 -12.82
N VAL A 76 -10.61 1.53 -14.10
CA VAL A 76 -10.96 2.45 -15.18
C VAL A 76 -12.25 1.97 -15.81
N LYS A 77 -13.19 2.90 -15.99
CA LYS A 77 -14.45 2.65 -16.69
C LYS A 77 -14.39 3.20 -18.10
N GLU A 78 -14.88 2.43 -19.03
CA GLU A 78 -15.15 2.84 -20.40
C GLU A 78 -16.61 2.49 -20.72
N ASN A 79 -17.39 3.47 -21.17
CA ASN A 79 -18.84 3.29 -21.43
C ASN A 79 -19.64 2.75 -20.22
N ASP A 80 -19.28 3.18 -19.02
CA ASP A 80 -19.89 2.77 -17.74
C ASP A 80 -19.62 1.31 -17.32
N GLU A 81 -18.79 0.59 -18.07
CA GLU A 81 -18.29 -0.75 -17.73
C GLU A 81 -16.84 -0.67 -17.28
N VAL A 82 -16.44 -1.54 -16.34
CA VAL A 82 -15.05 -1.63 -15.90
C VAL A 82 -14.24 -2.31 -16.98
N SER A 83 -13.33 -1.56 -17.60
CA SER A 83 -12.46 -2.07 -18.69
C SER A 83 -11.12 -2.60 -18.15
N ARG A 84 -10.56 -1.92 -17.15
CA ARG A 84 -9.26 -2.27 -16.57
C ARG A 84 -9.31 -2.11 -15.06
N LEU A 85 -8.59 -2.95 -14.34
CA LEU A 85 -8.45 -2.85 -12.90
C LEU A 85 -7.00 -3.06 -12.45
N ALA A 86 -6.65 -2.48 -11.32
CA ALA A 86 -5.37 -2.72 -10.64
C ALA A 86 -5.63 -3.15 -9.20
N VAL A 87 -4.91 -4.15 -8.77
CA VAL A 87 -5.02 -4.74 -7.42
C VAL A 87 -3.66 -4.68 -6.76
N GLU A 88 -3.62 -4.24 -5.50
CA GLU A 88 -2.42 -4.40 -4.67
C GLU A 88 -2.34 -5.83 -4.14
N ALA A 89 -1.15 -6.42 -4.26
CA ALA A 89 -0.84 -7.72 -3.68
C ALA A 89 0.39 -7.61 -2.78
N ILE A 90 0.34 -8.28 -1.63
CA ILE A 90 1.43 -8.32 -0.67
C ILE A 90 2.16 -9.65 -0.81
N GLY A 91 3.40 -9.60 -1.30
CA GLY A 91 4.33 -10.72 -1.31
C GLY A 91 5.05 -10.79 0.03
N ARG A 92 4.71 -11.77 0.86
CA ARG A 92 5.35 -11.99 2.15
C ARG A 92 6.65 -12.76 2.01
N GLY A 93 7.61 -12.45 2.89
CA GLY A 93 8.87 -13.21 2.97
C GLY A 93 9.95 -12.77 2.01
N GLY A 94 9.94 -11.53 1.55
CA GLY A 94 11.10 -10.92 0.92
C GLY A 94 12.27 -10.83 1.90
N TYR A 95 13.49 -10.68 1.40
CA TYR A 95 14.70 -10.65 2.23
C TYR A 95 14.74 -9.40 3.14
N GLY A 96 14.28 -8.25 2.62
CA GLY A 96 14.15 -6.99 3.37
C GLY A 96 12.81 -6.79 4.05
N GLY A 97 11.87 -7.71 3.91
CA GLY A 97 10.50 -7.62 4.43
C GLY A 97 9.44 -7.90 3.38
N ASP A 98 8.24 -7.42 3.60
CA ASP A 98 7.14 -7.59 2.67
C ASP A 98 7.32 -6.69 1.43
N LEU A 99 6.89 -7.21 0.28
CA LEU A 99 6.85 -6.52 -0.99
C LEU A 99 5.40 -6.17 -1.32
N VAL A 100 5.13 -4.93 -1.62
CA VAL A 100 3.80 -4.52 -2.10
C VAL A 100 3.91 -4.22 -3.59
N ILE A 101 3.17 -4.96 -4.39
CA ILE A 101 3.12 -4.80 -5.85
C ILE A 101 1.70 -4.45 -6.28
N MET A 102 1.59 -3.76 -7.39
CA MET A 102 0.34 -3.46 -8.05
C MET A 102 0.31 -4.19 -9.40
N ILE A 103 -0.74 -4.96 -9.62
CA ILE A 103 -0.95 -5.76 -10.84
C ILE A 103 -2.10 -5.15 -11.59
N GLY A 104 -1.86 -4.76 -12.83
CA GLY A 104 -2.88 -4.27 -13.74
C GLY A 104 -3.47 -5.39 -14.60
N ILE A 105 -4.78 -5.39 -14.77
CA ILE A 105 -5.56 -6.37 -15.52
C ILE A 105 -6.45 -5.64 -16.52
N ASP A 106 -6.37 -6.05 -17.77
CA ASP A 106 -7.25 -5.63 -18.85
C ASP A 106 -8.37 -6.67 -18.99
N LEU A 107 -9.58 -6.31 -18.56
CA LEU A 107 -10.74 -7.19 -18.58
C LEU A 107 -11.34 -7.37 -19.98
N VAL A 108 -11.08 -6.44 -20.88
CA VAL A 108 -11.57 -6.51 -22.27
C VAL A 108 -10.79 -7.55 -23.08
N ASN A 109 -9.47 -7.59 -22.87
CA ASN A 109 -8.57 -8.48 -23.61
C ASN A 109 -8.12 -9.71 -22.80
N ASP A 110 -8.61 -9.86 -21.58
CA ASP A 110 -8.29 -10.97 -20.65
C ASP A 110 -6.78 -11.18 -20.47
N ARG A 111 -6.06 -10.08 -20.15
CA ARG A 111 -4.60 -10.09 -20.02
C ARG A 111 -4.10 -9.17 -18.91
N LEU A 112 -2.90 -9.41 -18.45
CA LEU A 112 -2.17 -8.48 -17.59
C LEU A 112 -1.71 -7.26 -18.42
N THR A 113 -1.86 -6.07 -17.85
CA THR A 113 -1.29 -4.84 -18.44
C THR A 113 0.12 -4.59 -17.95
N GLY A 114 0.49 -5.17 -16.81
CA GLY A 114 1.81 -5.04 -16.24
C GLY A 114 1.82 -5.18 -14.72
N MET A 115 3.01 -5.01 -14.15
CA MET A 115 3.26 -5.00 -12.73
C MET A 115 4.09 -3.77 -12.35
N GLU A 116 3.71 -3.09 -11.27
CA GLU A 116 4.45 -1.98 -10.68
C GLU A 116 4.72 -2.25 -9.20
N THR A 117 5.91 -1.85 -8.73
CA THR A 117 6.25 -1.94 -7.31
C THR A 117 5.70 -0.72 -6.59
N VAL A 118 4.96 -0.95 -5.52
CA VAL A 118 4.39 0.11 -4.65
C VAL A 118 5.32 0.38 -3.49
N SER A 119 5.80 -0.67 -2.82
CA SER A 119 6.71 -0.54 -1.66
C SER A 119 7.53 -1.80 -1.45
N HIS A 120 8.77 -1.62 -1.06
CA HIS A 120 9.65 -2.69 -0.58
C HIS A 120 10.78 -2.14 0.29
N SER A 121 11.44 -3.02 1.04
CA SER A 121 12.65 -2.73 1.82
C SER A 121 13.83 -3.59 1.37
N GLU A 122 13.82 -4.01 0.11
CA GLU A 122 14.87 -4.86 -0.45
C GLU A 122 16.20 -4.12 -0.67
N THR A 123 17.30 -4.85 -0.60
CA THR A 123 18.63 -4.29 -0.76
C THR A 123 18.87 -3.82 -2.21
N PRO A 124 19.37 -2.58 -2.41
CA PRO A 124 19.76 -2.07 -3.72
C PRO A 124 20.75 -3.01 -4.45
N GLY A 125 20.49 -3.24 -5.73
CA GLY A 125 21.32 -4.13 -6.57
C GLY A 125 21.07 -5.64 -6.37
N LEU A 126 20.22 -6.03 -5.40
CA LEU A 126 19.78 -7.41 -5.19
C LEU A 126 18.27 -7.49 -5.37
N GLY A 127 17.49 -7.52 -4.29
CA GLY A 127 16.03 -7.62 -4.35
C GLY A 127 15.35 -6.39 -4.97
N ALA A 128 15.92 -5.20 -4.84
CA ALA A 128 15.41 -3.97 -5.46
C ALA A 128 15.40 -4.00 -7.00
N ARG A 129 16.00 -5.03 -7.64
CA ARG A 129 15.91 -5.24 -9.10
C ARG A 129 14.49 -5.49 -9.60
N ILE A 130 13.54 -5.78 -8.72
CA ILE A 130 12.10 -5.83 -9.06
C ILE A 130 11.59 -4.52 -9.69
N GLU A 131 12.24 -3.38 -9.39
CA GLU A 131 11.91 -2.08 -9.98
C GLU A 131 12.53 -1.86 -11.36
N GLU A 132 13.48 -2.69 -11.78
CA GLU A 132 14.14 -2.53 -13.07
C GLU A 132 13.16 -2.75 -14.23
N PRO A 133 13.21 -1.90 -15.28
CA PRO A 133 12.35 -2.07 -16.45
C PRO A 133 12.48 -3.44 -17.12
N GLY A 134 13.68 -4.05 -17.05
CA GLY A 134 13.92 -5.38 -17.59
C GLY A 134 13.18 -6.48 -16.87
N PHE A 135 12.95 -6.32 -15.57
CA PHE A 135 12.14 -7.25 -14.79
C PHE A 135 10.65 -7.03 -15.03
N ARG A 136 10.20 -5.77 -14.97
CA ARG A 136 8.77 -5.42 -15.14
C ARG A 136 8.19 -5.75 -16.51
N ARG A 137 9.01 -5.77 -17.58
CA ARG A 137 8.58 -6.11 -18.95
C ARG A 137 8.25 -7.59 -19.16
N GLN A 138 8.43 -8.43 -18.17
CA GLN A 138 8.11 -9.86 -18.27
C GLN A 138 6.62 -10.16 -18.07
N TRP A 139 5.87 -9.16 -17.68
CA TRP A 139 4.43 -9.21 -17.34
C TRP A 139 3.58 -8.33 -18.32
#